data_eba5de3409535b54011420a8fca6413d
#
_entry.id   eba5de3409535b54011420a8fca6413d
#
_cell.length_a   1.000
_cell.length_b   1.000
_cell.length_c   1.000
_cell.angle_alpha   90.00
_cell.angle_beta   90.00
_cell.angle_gamma   90.00
#
_symmetry.space_group_name_H-M   'P 1'
#
loop_
_entity.id
_entity.type
_entity.pdbx_description
1 polymer ?
#
loop_
_entity_poly.entity_id
_entity_poly.type
_entity_poly.pdbx_seq_one_letter_code
_entity_poly.pdbx_strand_id
1 'polypeptide(L)'
;MKVRGLLAVFCALGLVAMPAAAQQPIVIKFSHVVAVNTPKGKGAEYFKKLAEERTKGRVKVEVYPNSALFKDGEEMEALQLGSVQMLAPSVSKFGPLGVREFEVYDLPYIFDNYDELHKVNDGPIGKQLFKKLESKGIVGVAFWDNGFKDMSANKALRKPEDMKGLKMRIQSSKVLDGEMRAFGALPQVMAFSEVYQAMQTGVVDGSENPPSNFYTQKMHEVQKYLTLTDHGVIEYAVIVNKKFWDGLPADIRATLEGAMKDATKYANDIAKKENEEALAAVKASGKTEIITLTPQEKAAWKKVAVAVHKENESRIGKDIIETVYKETGFKP
;
A
#
# COMPACT_ATOMS: atom_id res chain seq x y z
N MET A 1 8.12 32.09 91.94
CA MET A 1 8.12 30.84 91.18
C MET A 1 7.66 31.15 89.74
N LYS A 2 8.54 31.08 88.74
CA LYS A 2 8.25 31.38 87.33
C LYS A 2 8.19 30.04 86.54
N VAL A 3 7.02 29.71 86.08
CA VAL A 3 6.83 28.53 85.18
C VAL A 3 6.99 29.02 83.76
N ARG A 4 8.01 28.52 83.04
CA ARG A 4 8.23 28.75 81.61
C ARG A 4 7.50 27.65 80.80
N GLY A 5 6.47 28.04 80.04
CA GLY A 5 5.82 27.17 79.08
C GLY A 5 6.66 27.08 77.82
N LEU A 6 6.97 25.83 77.40
CA LEU A 6 7.66 25.50 76.16
C LEU A 6 6.60 25.32 75.07
N LEU A 7 6.60 26.21 74.06
CA LEU A 7 5.76 26.09 72.88
C LEU A 7 6.51 25.20 71.86
N ALA A 8 6.02 23.97 71.57
CA ALA A 8 6.52 23.13 70.51
C ALA A 8 5.83 23.52 69.23
N VAL A 9 6.57 24.07 68.29
CA VAL A 9 6.08 24.33 66.87
C VAL A 9 6.24 23.07 66.08
N PHE A 10 5.13 22.42 65.70
CA PHE A 10 5.10 21.35 64.76
C PHE A 10 5.13 21.94 63.32
N CYS A 11 6.28 21.86 62.63
CA CYS A 11 6.36 22.09 61.16
C CYS A 11 5.81 20.89 60.43
N ALA A 12 4.57 20.97 59.97
CA ALA A 12 4.02 20.02 59.03
C ALA A 12 4.61 20.30 57.63
N LEU A 13 5.59 19.49 57.20
CA LEU A 13 6.03 19.49 55.81
C LEU A 13 4.88 18.90 54.92
N GLY A 14 4.11 19.78 54.30
CA GLY A 14 3.19 19.39 53.25
C GLY A 14 3.98 18.97 52.01
N LEU A 15 3.98 17.66 51.70
CA LEU A 15 4.40 17.16 50.37
C LEU A 15 3.41 17.72 49.33
N VAL A 16 3.79 18.78 48.64
CA VAL A 16 3.11 19.23 47.43
C VAL A 16 3.44 18.22 46.33
N ALA A 17 2.52 17.28 46.10
CA ALA A 17 2.58 16.42 44.92
C ALA A 17 2.46 17.34 43.67
N MET A 18 3.58 17.64 43.02
CA MET A 18 3.56 18.29 41.72
C MET A 18 2.78 17.39 40.76
N PRO A 19 1.76 17.90 40.05
CA PRO A 19 1.11 17.12 39.00
C PRO A 19 2.21 16.78 37.99
N ALA A 20 2.42 15.49 37.74
CA ALA A 20 3.27 15.03 36.67
C ALA A 20 2.74 15.70 35.38
N ALA A 21 3.53 16.59 34.79
CA ALA A 21 3.18 17.20 33.52
C ALA A 21 2.89 16.07 32.53
N ALA A 22 1.64 15.96 32.11
CA ALA A 22 1.24 14.94 31.12
C ALA A 22 2.10 15.16 29.87
N GLN A 23 3.00 14.23 29.61
CA GLN A 23 3.86 14.29 28.43
C GLN A 23 2.96 14.32 27.20
N GLN A 24 3.17 15.29 26.29
CA GLN A 24 2.42 15.37 25.06
C GLN A 24 2.56 14.06 24.28
N PRO A 25 1.46 13.55 23.71
CA PRO A 25 1.51 12.30 22.96
C PRO A 25 2.42 12.45 21.73
N ILE A 26 3.11 11.37 21.40
CA ILE A 26 3.84 11.24 20.14
C ILE A 26 2.81 11.13 19.02
N VAL A 27 2.82 12.07 18.07
CA VAL A 27 1.89 12.08 16.96
C VAL A 27 2.48 11.35 15.76
N ILE A 28 1.74 10.39 15.23
CA ILE A 28 2.05 9.68 13.98
C ILE A 28 1.01 10.10 12.94
N LYS A 29 1.41 10.90 11.95
CA LYS A 29 0.59 11.13 10.76
C LYS A 29 0.77 9.96 9.81
N PHE A 30 -0.29 9.21 9.57
CA PHE A 30 -0.32 8.08 8.65
C PHE A 30 -1.17 8.44 7.42
N SER A 31 -0.52 8.71 6.29
CA SER A 31 -1.18 9.11 5.05
C SER A 31 -1.25 7.96 4.05
N HIS A 32 -2.34 7.89 3.29
CA HIS A 32 -2.49 6.97 2.18
C HIS A 32 -3.48 7.49 1.11
N VAL A 33 -3.38 6.95 -0.10
CA VAL A 33 -4.09 7.50 -1.28
C VAL A 33 -5.44 6.86 -1.58
N VAL A 34 -5.82 5.79 -0.88
CA VAL A 34 -7.09 5.07 -1.11
C VAL A 34 -8.18 5.45 -0.11
N ALA A 35 -9.42 5.02 -0.37
CA ALA A 35 -10.53 5.25 0.53
C ALA A 35 -10.40 4.49 1.84
N VAL A 36 -11.02 4.99 2.91
CA VAL A 36 -10.99 4.38 4.26
C VAL A 36 -11.60 2.98 4.29
N ASN A 37 -12.55 2.70 3.42
CA ASN A 37 -13.26 1.42 3.31
C ASN A 37 -12.58 0.40 2.39
N THR A 38 -11.31 0.59 2.05
CA THR A 38 -10.45 -0.43 1.41
C THR A 38 -9.73 -1.28 2.46
N PRO A 39 -9.16 -2.46 2.10
CA PRO A 39 -8.34 -3.25 3.03
C PRO A 39 -7.26 -2.42 3.71
N LYS A 40 -6.49 -1.63 2.95
CA LYS A 40 -5.47 -0.72 3.47
C LYS A 40 -6.05 0.35 4.41
N GLY A 41 -7.15 0.99 4.03
CA GLY A 41 -7.79 2.02 4.87
C GLY A 41 -8.26 1.43 6.21
N LYS A 42 -8.91 0.28 6.18
CA LYS A 42 -9.32 -0.46 7.39
C LYS A 42 -8.12 -0.91 8.23
N GLY A 43 -7.04 -1.37 7.59
CA GLY A 43 -5.79 -1.72 8.27
C GLY A 43 -5.15 -0.53 8.99
N ALA A 44 -5.13 0.66 8.36
CA ALA A 44 -4.62 1.88 8.96
C ALA A 44 -5.43 2.33 10.18
N GLU A 45 -6.76 2.28 10.10
CA GLU A 45 -7.63 2.59 11.24
C GLU A 45 -7.48 1.55 12.37
N TYR A 46 -7.30 0.27 12.03
CA TYR A 46 -7.07 -0.76 13.04
C TYR A 46 -5.69 -0.60 13.71
N PHE A 47 -4.65 -0.28 12.95
CA PHE A 47 -3.35 0.09 13.52
C PHE A 47 -3.46 1.28 14.49
N LYS A 48 -4.15 2.35 14.09
CA LYS A 48 -4.43 3.51 14.95
C LYS A 48 -5.03 3.07 16.27
N LYS A 49 -6.13 2.30 16.22
CA LYS A 49 -6.81 1.80 17.42
C LYS A 49 -5.83 1.05 18.34
N LEU A 50 -5.11 0.07 17.79
CA LEU A 50 -4.19 -0.76 18.59
C LEU A 50 -3.02 0.05 19.16
N ALA A 51 -2.45 0.97 18.37
CA ALA A 51 -1.34 1.83 18.80
C ALA A 51 -1.75 2.74 19.97
N GLU A 52 -2.89 3.41 19.86
CA GLU A 52 -3.40 4.31 20.89
C GLU A 52 -3.77 3.55 22.19
N GLU A 53 -4.49 2.42 22.06
CA GLU A 53 -4.88 1.59 23.20
C GLU A 53 -3.67 1.00 23.94
N ARG A 54 -2.73 0.37 23.20
CA ARG A 54 -1.58 -0.33 23.80
C ARG A 54 -0.54 0.62 24.38
N THR A 55 -0.41 1.82 23.85
CA THR A 55 0.47 2.86 24.43
C THR A 55 -0.22 3.67 25.52
N LYS A 56 -1.49 3.37 25.83
CA LYS A 56 -2.30 4.11 26.83
C LYS A 56 -2.33 5.62 26.55
N GLY A 57 -2.48 5.97 25.26
CA GLY A 57 -2.54 7.35 24.80
C GLY A 57 -1.20 8.09 24.72
N ARG A 58 -0.05 7.42 24.97
CA ARG A 58 1.27 8.04 24.75
C ARG A 58 1.60 8.25 23.27
N VAL A 59 0.91 7.52 22.38
CA VAL A 59 0.94 7.73 20.92
C VAL A 59 -0.46 8.10 20.46
N LYS A 60 -0.54 9.05 19.53
CA LYS A 60 -1.74 9.40 18.77
C LYS A 60 -1.47 9.18 17.30
N VAL A 61 -2.33 8.41 16.63
CA VAL A 61 -2.23 8.16 15.18
C VAL A 61 -3.32 8.96 14.45
N GLU A 62 -2.91 9.78 13.51
CA GLU A 62 -3.80 10.56 12.66
C GLU A 62 -3.78 9.97 11.26
N VAL A 63 -4.86 9.28 10.87
CA VAL A 63 -4.98 8.66 9.55
C VAL A 63 -5.55 9.66 8.55
N TYR A 64 -4.88 9.79 7.39
CA TYR A 64 -5.26 10.71 6.31
C TYR A 64 -5.47 9.90 5.00
N PRO A 65 -6.70 9.46 4.73
CA PRO A 65 -7.04 8.69 3.53
C PRO A 65 -7.23 9.60 2.30
N ASN A 66 -7.46 8.99 1.13
CA ASN A 66 -7.83 9.66 -0.12
C ASN A 66 -6.87 10.78 -0.56
N SER A 67 -5.57 10.63 -0.33
CA SER A 67 -4.57 11.66 -0.65
C SER A 67 -4.81 13.00 0.07
N ALA A 68 -5.43 12.98 1.26
CA ALA A 68 -5.80 14.20 1.98
C ALA A 68 -4.59 15.06 2.40
N LEU A 69 -3.42 14.47 2.61
CA LEU A 69 -2.18 15.20 2.89
C LEU A 69 -1.28 15.28 1.65
N PHE A 70 -1.01 14.15 1.00
CA PHE A 70 -0.06 14.04 -0.11
C PHE A 70 -0.62 13.11 -1.19
N LYS A 71 -0.41 13.48 -2.45
CA LYS A 71 -0.70 12.64 -3.61
C LYS A 71 0.43 11.64 -3.88
N ASP A 72 0.17 10.70 -4.78
CA ASP A 72 1.21 9.86 -5.38
C ASP A 72 2.35 10.74 -5.95
N GLY A 73 3.58 10.32 -5.71
CA GLY A 73 4.77 11.05 -6.14
C GLY A 73 5.26 12.10 -5.14
N GLU A 74 4.39 12.70 -4.33
CA GLU A 74 4.76 13.68 -3.31
C GLU A 74 4.97 13.03 -1.93
N GLU A 75 4.23 11.96 -1.66
CA GLU A 75 4.18 11.31 -0.33
C GLU A 75 5.54 10.77 0.13
N MET A 76 6.37 10.24 -0.81
CA MET A 76 7.67 9.66 -0.47
C MET A 76 8.67 10.72 -0.02
N GLU A 77 8.73 11.86 -0.69
CA GLU A 77 9.55 13.00 -0.28
C GLU A 77 9.07 13.58 1.05
N ALA A 78 7.75 13.72 1.23
CA ALA A 78 7.17 14.19 2.49
C ALA A 78 7.54 13.27 3.67
N LEU A 79 7.59 11.94 3.47
CA LEU A 79 8.06 10.99 4.46
C LEU A 79 9.55 11.20 4.77
N GLN A 80 10.41 11.30 3.75
CA GLN A 80 11.85 11.49 3.93
C GLN A 80 12.16 12.79 4.68
N LEU A 81 11.42 13.87 4.41
CA LEU A 81 11.53 15.15 5.10
C LEU A 81 10.92 15.15 6.51
N GLY A 82 10.17 14.11 6.87
CA GLY A 82 9.52 14.01 8.19
C GLY A 82 8.22 14.81 8.33
N SER A 83 7.67 15.33 7.22
CA SER A 83 6.37 16.02 7.21
C SER A 83 5.20 15.07 7.50
N VAL A 84 5.37 13.79 7.21
CA VAL A 84 4.52 12.66 7.59
C VAL A 84 5.40 11.55 8.17
N GLN A 85 4.91 10.80 9.15
CA GLN A 85 5.69 9.78 9.84
C GLN A 85 5.54 8.40 9.22
N MET A 86 4.35 8.10 8.66
CA MET A 86 4.03 6.76 8.14
C MET A 86 3.22 6.86 6.85
N LEU A 87 3.52 5.97 5.92
CA LEU A 87 2.82 5.78 4.64
C LEU A 87 2.56 4.30 4.38
N ALA A 88 1.66 4.01 3.43
CA ALA A 88 1.47 2.68 2.84
C ALA A 88 1.37 2.79 1.31
N PRO A 89 2.45 3.18 0.61
CA PRO A 89 2.46 3.26 -0.85
C PRO A 89 2.42 1.87 -1.48
N SER A 90 1.94 1.81 -2.74
CA SER A 90 2.16 0.65 -3.58
C SER A 90 3.65 0.45 -3.83
N VAL A 91 4.07 -0.82 -3.87
CA VAL A 91 5.47 -1.20 -4.13
C VAL A 91 5.98 -0.69 -5.49
N SER A 92 5.10 -0.46 -6.45
CA SER A 92 5.39 0.17 -7.76
C SER A 92 6.03 1.58 -7.66
N LYS A 93 5.93 2.23 -6.50
CA LYS A 93 6.42 3.61 -6.31
C LYS A 93 7.87 3.70 -5.84
N PHE A 94 8.52 2.59 -5.55
CA PHE A 94 9.90 2.59 -5.06
C PHE A 94 10.95 2.65 -6.18
N GLY A 95 10.56 2.31 -7.42
CA GLY A 95 11.44 2.45 -8.59
C GLY A 95 11.95 3.88 -8.78
N PRO A 96 11.09 4.92 -8.82
CA PRO A 96 11.49 6.33 -8.87
C PRO A 96 12.35 6.77 -7.67
N LEU A 97 12.14 6.19 -6.48
CA LEU A 97 12.98 6.43 -5.30
C LEU A 97 14.40 5.85 -5.43
N GLY A 98 14.65 5.07 -6.50
CA GLY A 98 15.92 4.40 -6.79
C GLY A 98 16.07 3.03 -6.16
N VAL A 99 14.97 2.40 -5.69
CA VAL A 99 14.94 1.01 -5.21
C VAL A 99 14.12 0.18 -6.21
N ARG A 100 14.72 -0.01 -7.39
CA ARG A 100 14.07 -0.61 -8.58
C ARG A 100 13.69 -2.07 -8.38
N GLU A 101 14.33 -2.74 -7.45
CA GLU A 101 14.11 -4.15 -7.13
C GLU A 101 12.67 -4.42 -6.63
N PHE A 102 12.00 -3.42 -6.05
CA PHE A 102 10.58 -3.54 -5.70
C PHE A 102 9.67 -3.77 -6.91
N GLU A 103 10.11 -3.37 -8.11
CA GLU A 103 9.33 -3.60 -9.33
C GLU A 103 9.22 -5.10 -9.69
N VAL A 104 9.87 -6.01 -8.96
CA VAL A 104 9.65 -7.46 -9.10
C VAL A 104 8.19 -7.84 -8.84
N TYR A 105 7.50 -7.14 -7.94
CA TYR A 105 6.07 -7.33 -7.68
C TYR A 105 5.17 -6.91 -8.84
N ASP A 106 5.64 -6.03 -9.71
CA ASP A 106 4.90 -5.54 -10.88
C ASP A 106 5.04 -6.47 -12.09
N LEU A 107 5.92 -7.49 -12.03
CA LEU A 107 6.07 -8.43 -13.13
C LEU A 107 4.74 -9.19 -13.35
N PRO A 108 4.19 -9.15 -14.57
CA PRO A 108 2.87 -9.70 -14.82
C PRO A 108 2.81 -11.21 -14.61
N TYR A 109 1.74 -11.69 -13.95
CA TYR A 109 1.48 -13.10 -13.66
C TYR A 109 2.54 -13.80 -12.79
N ILE A 110 3.42 -13.07 -12.11
CA ILE A 110 4.48 -13.66 -11.27
C ILE A 110 3.92 -14.32 -10.00
N PHE A 111 2.71 -13.94 -9.59
CA PHE A 111 1.96 -14.52 -8.48
C PHE A 111 0.62 -15.05 -8.98
N ASP A 112 0.28 -16.29 -8.62
CA ASP A 112 -1.02 -16.88 -8.93
C ASP A 112 -2.03 -16.75 -7.75
N ASN A 113 -1.54 -16.49 -6.53
CA ASN A 113 -2.36 -16.40 -5.31
C ASN A 113 -1.65 -15.63 -4.19
N TYR A 114 -2.40 -15.33 -3.11
CA TYR A 114 -1.87 -14.62 -1.94
C TYR A 114 -0.82 -15.43 -1.16
N ASP A 115 -0.89 -16.76 -1.16
CA ASP A 115 0.09 -17.60 -0.44
C ASP A 115 1.48 -17.45 -1.05
N GLU A 116 1.57 -17.38 -2.37
CA GLU A 116 2.82 -17.10 -3.08
C GLU A 116 3.35 -15.69 -2.79
N LEU A 117 2.47 -14.70 -2.79
CA LEU A 117 2.81 -13.33 -2.45
C LEU A 117 3.35 -13.21 -1.01
N HIS A 118 2.66 -13.82 -0.04
CA HIS A 118 3.09 -13.82 1.37
C HIS A 118 4.41 -14.55 1.56
N LYS A 119 4.65 -15.64 0.83
CA LYS A 119 5.91 -16.36 0.87
C LYS A 119 7.10 -15.48 0.46
N VAL A 120 6.93 -14.63 -0.56
CA VAL A 120 7.94 -13.67 -0.99
C VAL A 120 8.07 -12.52 0.02
N ASN A 121 6.94 -11.98 0.53
CA ASN A 121 6.91 -10.89 1.51
C ASN A 121 7.66 -11.26 2.81
N ASP A 122 7.38 -12.44 3.35
CA ASP A 122 7.95 -12.92 4.61
C ASP A 122 9.34 -13.54 4.44
N GLY A 123 9.69 -13.84 3.20
CA GLY A 123 10.91 -14.50 2.80
C GLY A 123 12.15 -13.60 2.75
N PRO A 124 13.23 -14.12 2.18
CA PRO A 124 14.49 -13.37 2.04
C PRO A 124 14.35 -12.12 1.17
N ILE A 125 13.53 -12.19 0.11
CA ILE A 125 13.33 -11.07 -0.83
C ILE A 125 12.68 -9.89 -0.13
N GLY A 126 11.56 -10.08 0.58
CA GLY A 126 10.89 -8.99 1.30
C GLY A 126 11.82 -8.31 2.31
N LYS A 127 12.59 -9.10 3.07
CA LYS A 127 13.60 -8.59 4.02
C LYS A 127 14.71 -7.80 3.33
N GLN A 128 15.22 -8.30 2.19
CA GLN A 128 16.24 -7.64 1.40
C GLN A 128 15.74 -6.29 0.87
N LEU A 129 14.51 -6.25 0.37
CA LEU A 129 13.90 -5.03 -0.16
C LEU A 129 13.73 -3.97 0.94
N PHE A 130 13.21 -4.33 2.11
CA PHE A 130 13.10 -3.41 3.24
C PHE A 130 14.46 -2.90 3.70
N LYS A 131 15.47 -3.75 3.73
CA LYS A 131 16.85 -3.33 4.06
C LYS A 131 17.39 -2.26 3.12
N LYS A 132 17.07 -2.33 1.82
CA LYS A 132 17.47 -1.31 0.83
C LYS A 132 16.85 0.06 1.10
N LEU A 133 15.65 0.13 1.69
CA LEU A 133 14.99 1.38 2.05
C LEU A 133 15.72 2.18 3.13
N GLU A 134 16.50 1.53 3.98
CA GLU A 134 17.22 2.21 5.06
C GLU A 134 18.21 3.26 4.52
N SER A 135 18.84 3.00 3.38
CA SER A 135 19.72 3.96 2.70
C SER A 135 18.99 5.20 2.19
N LYS A 136 17.66 5.15 2.10
CA LYS A 136 16.78 6.24 1.71
C LYS A 136 16.17 6.98 2.91
N GLY A 137 16.59 6.65 4.14
CA GLY A 137 16.02 7.20 5.37
C GLY A 137 14.62 6.65 5.69
N ILE A 138 14.31 5.46 5.23
CA ILE A 138 13.00 4.79 5.36
C ILE A 138 13.18 3.43 6.03
N VAL A 139 12.26 3.07 6.92
CA VAL A 139 12.13 1.72 7.49
C VAL A 139 10.85 1.09 6.97
N GLY A 140 10.96 -0.09 6.34
CA GLY A 140 9.81 -0.94 6.03
C GLY A 140 9.37 -1.71 7.26
N VAL A 141 8.06 -1.69 7.55
CA VAL A 141 7.53 -2.33 8.77
C VAL A 141 6.51 -3.42 8.50
N ALA A 142 5.86 -3.43 7.34
CA ALA A 142 4.91 -4.47 6.93
C ALA A 142 4.66 -4.45 5.43
N PHE A 143 4.21 -5.60 4.89
CA PHE A 143 3.53 -5.69 3.61
C PHE A 143 2.03 -5.88 3.83
N TRP A 144 1.21 -5.15 3.06
CA TRP A 144 -0.25 -5.22 3.12
C TRP A 144 -0.84 -5.53 1.76
N ASP A 145 -1.68 -6.55 1.72
CA ASP A 145 -2.37 -6.93 0.49
C ASP A 145 -3.40 -5.88 0.07
N ASN A 146 -3.48 -5.65 -1.25
CA ASN A 146 -4.69 -5.09 -1.83
C ASN A 146 -5.43 -6.16 -2.62
N GLY A 147 -4.85 -6.60 -3.75
CA GLY A 147 -5.49 -7.63 -4.56
C GLY A 147 -4.92 -7.75 -5.96
N PHE A 148 -5.44 -8.74 -6.68
CA PHE A 148 -5.10 -8.95 -8.08
C PHE A 148 -5.78 -7.89 -8.95
N LYS A 149 -5.05 -7.43 -9.97
CA LYS A 149 -5.44 -6.34 -10.85
C LYS A 149 -6.23 -6.86 -12.05
N ASP A 150 -7.27 -6.10 -12.37
CA ASP A 150 -8.11 -6.28 -13.54
C ASP A 150 -8.05 -5.05 -14.44
N MET A 151 -8.20 -5.25 -15.76
CA MET A 151 -8.21 -4.17 -16.74
C MET A 151 -9.61 -3.56 -16.88
N SER A 152 -9.73 -2.25 -16.77
CA SER A 152 -10.98 -1.54 -17.07
C SER A 152 -10.81 -0.61 -18.28
N ALA A 153 -11.85 -0.49 -19.10
CA ALA A 153 -11.88 0.43 -20.24
C ALA A 153 -13.33 0.73 -20.68
N ASN A 154 -13.50 1.71 -21.57
CA ASN A 154 -14.78 1.95 -22.26
C ASN A 154 -14.95 1.08 -23.53
N LYS A 155 -14.07 0.12 -23.72
CA LYS A 155 -14.07 -0.91 -24.78
C LYS A 155 -13.91 -2.28 -24.13
N ALA A 156 -14.59 -3.30 -24.63
CA ALA A 156 -14.41 -4.68 -24.20
C ALA A 156 -13.00 -5.18 -24.52
N LEU A 157 -12.31 -5.76 -23.52
CA LEU A 157 -10.93 -6.23 -23.63
C LEU A 157 -10.93 -7.77 -23.46
N ARG A 158 -11.03 -8.53 -24.54
CA ARG A 158 -10.99 -9.99 -24.49
C ARG A 158 -9.64 -10.58 -24.87
N LYS A 159 -8.87 -9.86 -25.66
CA LYS A 159 -7.53 -10.26 -26.11
C LYS A 159 -6.55 -9.08 -26.02
N PRO A 160 -5.24 -9.35 -25.94
CA PRO A 160 -4.23 -8.29 -25.82
C PRO A 160 -4.33 -7.19 -26.88
N GLU A 161 -4.67 -7.57 -28.12
CA GLU A 161 -4.76 -6.64 -29.26
C GLU A 161 -5.89 -5.61 -29.09
N ASP A 162 -6.87 -5.88 -28.23
CA ASP A 162 -7.95 -4.94 -27.92
C ASP A 162 -7.43 -3.71 -27.17
N MET A 163 -6.25 -3.80 -26.54
CA MET A 163 -5.56 -2.70 -25.87
C MET A 163 -4.90 -1.70 -26.82
N LYS A 164 -4.71 -2.09 -28.09
CA LYS A 164 -3.95 -1.27 -29.06
C LYS A 164 -4.46 0.16 -29.13
N GLY A 165 -3.56 1.11 -28.86
CA GLY A 165 -3.80 2.56 -28.94
C GLY A 165 -4.60 3.14 -27.77
N LEU A 166 -5.06 2.34 -26.81
CA LEU A 166 -5.74 2.85 -25.62
C LEU A 166 -4.74 3.56 -24.70
N LYS A 167 -5.12 4.72 -24.20
CA LYS A 167 -4.39 5.44 -23.13
C LYS A 167 -4.76 4.82 -21.79
N MET A 168 -3.83 4.03 -21.23
CA MET A 168 -4.05 3.32 -19.97
C MET A 168 -3.31 4.00 -18.84
N ARG A 169 -4.04 4.38 -17.81
CA ARG A 169 -3.41 4.90 -16.59
C ARG A 169 -2.63 3.80 -15.89
N ILE A 170 -1.42 4.10 -15.48
CA ILE A 170 -0.57 3.24 -14.66
C ILE A 170 0.00 3.99 -13.46
N GLN A 171 0.55 3.25 -12.50
CA GLN A 171 1.42 3.77 -11.45
C GLN A 171 2.83 4.06 -12.00
N SER A 172 3.68 4.67 -11.18
CA SER A 172 5.03 5.10 -11.59
C SER A 172 6.05 3.94 -11.61
N SER A 173 5.79 2.89 -12.38
CA SER A 173 6.67 1.72 -12.56
C SER A 173 7.07 1.56 -14.02
N LYS A 174 8.31 1.23 -14.27
CA LYS A 174 8.82 0.94 -15.63
C LYS A 174 8.38 -0.44 -16.11
N VAL A 175 8.12 -1.37 -15.20
CA VAL A 175 7.55 -2.68 -15.53
C VAL A 175 6.13 -2.49 -16.05
N LEU A 176 5.30 -1.71 -15.36
CA LEU A 176 3.94 -1.41 -15.82
C LEU A 176 3.91 -0.64 -17.13
N ASP A 177 4.87 0.29 -17.35
CA ASP A 177 5.03 0.97 -18.65
C ASP A 177 5.31 -0.05 -19.77
N GLY A 178 6.27 -0.96 -19.54
CA GLY A 178 6.61 -2.02 -20.47
C GLY A 178 5.44 -2.98 -20.75
N GLU A 179 4.71 -3.37 -19.72
CA GLU A 179 3.53 -4.24 -19.84
C GLU A 179 2.44 -3.62 -20.72
N MET A 180 2.07 -2.36 -20.48
CA MET A 180 1.07 -1.69 -21.31
C MET A 180 1.53 -1.56 -22.77
N ARG A 181 2.81 -1.26 -22.98
CA ARG A 181 3.38 -1.20 -24.34
C ARG A 181 3.40 -2.56 -25.02
N ALA A 182 3.67 -3.64 -24.31
CA ALA A 182 3.61 -5.01 -24.84
C ALA A 182 2.21 -5.35 -25.36
N PHE A 183 1.16 -4.84 -24.72
CA PHE A 183 -0.23 -4.93 -25.18
C PHE A 183 -0.57 -3.93 -26.31
N GLY A 184 0.37 -3.06 -26.71
CA GLY A 184 0.15 -2.00 -27.71
C GLY A 184 -0.62 -0.79 -27.20
N ALA A 185 -0.80 -0.66 -25.88
CA ALA A 185 -1.42 0.49 -25.25
C ALA A 185 -0.41 1.65 -25.06
N LEU A 186 -0.93 2.82 -24.69
CA LEU A 186 -0.18 4.05 -24.42
C LEU A 186 -0.24 4.33 -22.91
N PRO A 187 0.77 3.93 -22.13
CA PRO A 187 0.78 4.12 -20.69
C PRO A 187 0.82 5.60 -20.30
N GLN A 188 0.01 5.97 -19.31
CA GLN A 188 -0.07 7.33 -18.74
C GLN A 188 0.14 7.25 -17.24
N VAL A 189 1.28 7.73 -16.76
CA VAL A 189 1.55 7.82 -15.31
C VAL A 189 0.74 8.97 -14.72
N MET A 190 -0.06 8.67 -13.70
CA MET A 190 -0.96 9.65 -13.08
C MET A 190 -1.22 9.30 -11.62
N ALA A 191 -1.36 10.32 -10.76
CA ALA A 191 -1.72 10.15 -9.37
C ALA A 191 -3.11 9.49 -9.22
N PHE A 192 -3.27 8.61 -8.23
CA PHE A 192 -4.51 7.83 -8.05
C PHE A 192 -5.75 8.71 -7.85
N SER A 193 -5.60 9.84 -7.14
CA SER A 193 -6.66 10.82 -6.92
C SER A 193 -7.17 11.51 -8.18
N GLU A 194 -6.46 11.41 -9.30
CA GLU A 194 -6.80 12.07 -10.57
C GLU A 194 -7.48 11.11 -11.55
N VAL A 195 -7.42 9.78 -11.27
CA VAL A 195 -7.81 8.75 -12.24
C VAL A 195 -9.29 8.79 -12.59
N TYR A 196 -10.19 8.96 -11.61
CA TYR A 196 -11.63 9.04 -11.87
C TYR A 196 -11.95 10.17 -12.86
N GLN A 197 -11.43 11.36 -12.59
CA GLN A 197 -11.66 12.53 -13.44
C GLN A 197 -11.05 12.36 -14.84
N ALA A 198 -9.85 11.76 -14.92
CA ALA A 198 -9.18 11.50 -16.19
C ALA A 198 -9.94 10.50 -17.06
N MET A 199 -10.55 9.46 -16.46
CA MET A 199 -11.47 8.54 -17.17
C MET A 199 -12.75 9.22 -17.60
N GLN A 200 -13.35 10.02 -16.71
CA GLN A 200 -14.61 10.72 -16.99
C GLN A 200 -14.47 11.69 -18.17
N THR A 201 -13.33 12.36 -18.28
CA THR A 201 -13.06 13.35 -19.35
C THR A 201 -12.38 12.76 -20.59
N GLY A 202 -12.03 11.45 -20.57
CA GLY A 202 -11.37 10.79 -21.70
C GLY A 202 -9.89 11.16 -21.86
N VAL A 203 -9.23 11.70 -20.82
CA VAL A 203 -7.77 11.89 -20.79
C VAL A 203 -7.08 10.52 -20.82
N VAL A 204 -7.65 9.54 -20.13
CA VAL A 204 -7.30 8.12 -20.26
C VAL A 204 -8.53 7.30 -20.62
N ASP A 205 -8.33 6.20 -21.35
CA ASP A 205 -9.38 5.30 -21.80
C ASP A 205 -9.70 4.23 -20.76
N GLY A 206 -8.72 3.93 -19.86
CA GLY A 206 -8.86 2.89 -18.86
C GLY A 206 -7.72 2.89 -17.83
N SER A 207 -7.76 1.89 -16.96
CA SER A 207 -6.72 1.63 -15.95
C SER A 207 -6.73 0.16 -15.51
N GLU A 208 -5.80 -0.17 -14.63
CA GLU A 208 -5.73 -1.45 -13.92
C GLU A 208 -5.91 -1.22 -12.42
N ASN A 209 -6.74 -2.02 -11.78
CA ASN A 209 -6.95 -1.98 -10.33
C ASN A 209 -7.56 -3.28 -9.81
N PRO A 210 -7.33 -3.63 -8.55
CA PRO A 210 -8.17 -4.60 -7.86
C PRO A 210 -9.60 -4.09 -7.70
N PRO A 211 -10.59 -5.00 -7.61
CA PRO A 211 -12.00 -4.64 -7.49
C PRO A 211 -12.32 -3.68 -6.33
N SER A 212 -11.64 -3.81 -5.18
CA SER A 212 -11.85 -2.92 -4.02
C SER A 212 -11.51 -1.46 -4.34
N ASN A 213 -10.40 -1.19 -5.03
CA ASN A 213 -10.03 0.14 -5.48
C ASN A 213 -10.97 0.64 -6.58
N PHE A 214 -11.28 -0.20 -7.56
CA PHE A 214 -12.18 0.15 -8.66
C PHE A 214 -13.55 0.59 -8.17
N TYR A 215 -14.14 -0.15 -7.21
CA TYR A 215 -15.43 0.17 -6.65
C TYR A 215 -15.41 1.39 -5.72
N THR A 216 -14.49 1.42 -4.74
CA THR A 216 -14.47 2.48 -3.72
C THR A 216 -14.09 3.85 -4.27
N GLN A 217 -13.33 3.90 -5.37
CA GLN A 217 -13.03 5.12 -6.13
C GLN A 217 -14.07 5.44 -7.21
N LYS A 218 -15.19 4.71 -7.22
CA LYS A 218 -16.33 4.92 -8.14
C LYS A 218 -15.97 4.78 -9.62
N MET A 219 -14.85 4.13 -9.96
CA MET A 219 -14.41 3.98 -11.35
C MET A 219 -15.44 3.23 -12.20
N HIS A 220 -16.23 2.35 -11.58
CA HIS A 220 -17.36 1.66 -12.22
C HIS A 220 -18.46 2.59 -12.73
N GLU A 221 -18.48 3.86 -12.33
CA GLU A 221 -19.44 4.84 -12.84
C GLU A 221 -19.00 5.44 -14.19
N VAL A 222 -17.72 5.34 -14.53
CA VAL A 222 -17.10 5.96 -15.71
C VAL A 222 -16.37 4.97 -16.62
N GLN A 223 -16.45 3.67 -16.30
CA GLN A 223 -15.85 2.58 -17.09
C GLN A 223 -16.93 1.54 -17.46
N LYS A 224 -17.11 1.32 -18.76
CA LYS A 224 -18.15 0.40 -19.28
C LYS A 224 -17.83 -1.07 -19.06
N TYR A 225 -16.54 -1.43 -19.03
CA TYR A 225 -16.09 -2.82 -18.94
C TYR A 225 -15.00 -2.98 -17.89
N LEU A 226 -15.08 -4.09 -17.15
CA LEU A 226 -14.03 -4.60 -16.29
C LEU A 226 -13.72 -6.03 -16.72
N THR A 227 -12.53 -6.28 -17.25
CA THR A 227 -12.06 -7.60 -17.66
C THR A 227 -11.23 -8.22 -16.55
N LEU A 228 -11.65 -9.38 -16.07
CA LEU A 228 -10.96 -10.13 -15.01
C LEU A 228 -9.72 -10.81 -15.59
N THR A 229 -8.63 -10.05 -15.65
CA THR A 229 -7.36 -10.50 -16.19
C THR A 229 -6.46 -11.14 -15.16
N ASP A 230 -6.58 -10.75 -13.88
CA ASP A 230 -5.69 -11.13 -12.76
C ASP A 230 -4.21 -11.07 -13.16
N HIS A 231 -3.83 -10.07 -13.96
CA HIS A 231 -2.53 -10.00 -14.62
C HIS A 231 -1.38 -9.58 -13.72
N GLY A 232 -1.67 -9.08 -12.56
CA GLY A 232 -0.67 -8.65 -11.58
C GLY A 232 -1.30 -8.38 -10.23
N VAL A 233 -0.52 -7.91 -9.30
CA VAL A 233 -0.96 -7.62 -7.92
C VAL A 233 -0.70 -6.17 -7.56
N ILE A 234 -1.53 -5.57 -6.73
CA ILE A 234 -1.16 -4.39 -5.95
C ILE A 234 -0.83 -4.84 -4.54
N GLU A 235 0.42 -4.65 -4.19
CA GLU A 235 0.95 -4.83 -2.85
C GLU A 235 1.38 -3.50 -2.27
N TYR A 236 1.21 -3.29 -0.98
CA TYR A 236 1.64 -2.09 -0.26
C TYR A 236 2.77 -2.40 0.69
N ALA A 237 3.75 -1.50 0.76
CA ALA A 237 4.73 -1.49 1.83
C ALA A 237 4.33 -0.42 2.86
N VAL A 238 4.06 -0.81 4.08
CA VAL A 238 3.94 0.14 5.19
C VAL A 238 5.33 0.57 5.59
N ILE A 239 5.58 1.87 5.52
CA ILE A 239 6.90 2.46 5.72
C ILE A 239 6.83 3.63 6.69
N VAL A 240 7.95 3.85 7.39
CA VAL A 240 8.09 4.95 8.36
C VAL A 240 9.36 5.76 8.11
N ASN A 241 9.34 7.04 8.46
CA ASN A 241 10.55 7.87 8.48
C ASN A 241 11.57 7.27 9.46
N LYS A 242 12.78 6.95 8.97
CA LYS A 242 13.80 6.26 9.78
C LYS A 242 14.22 7.07 11.01
N LYS A 243 14.46 8.37 10.85
CA LYS A 243 14.87 9.24 11.96
C LYS A 243 13.81 9.30 13.07
N PHE A 244 12.54 9.41 12.68
CA PHE A 244 11.42 9.35 13.62
C PHE A 244 11.36 8.01 14.34
N TRP A 245 11.42 6.90 13.60
CA TRP A 245 11.31 5.54 14.14
C TRP A 245 12.43 5.19 15.10
N ASP A 246 13.67 5.52 14.74
CA ASP A 246 14.85 5.28 15.58
C ASP A 246 14.85 6.15 16.83
N GLY A 247 14.21 7.34 16.78
CA GLY A 247 14.08 8.27 17.90
C GLY A 247 12.98 7.91 18.91
N LEU A 248 12.14 6.91 18.61
CA LEU A 248 11.10 6.47 19.55
C LEU A 248 11.69 5.79 20.78
N PRO A 249 11.09 6.01 21.99
CA PRO A 249 11.40 5.19 23.15
C PRO A 249 11.26 3.70 22.83
N ALA A 250 12.16 2.86 23.33
CA ALA A 250 12.23 1.44 22.96
C ALA A 250 10.93 0.68 23.28
N ASP A 251 10.28 1.00 24.39
CA ASP A 251 8.99 0.40 24.79
C ASP A 251 7.83 0.81 23.86
N ILE A 252 7.82 2.07 23.42
CA ILE A 252 6.85 2.58 22.45
C ILE A 252 7.06 1.88 21.11
N ARG A 253 8.31 1.83 20.62
CA ARG A 253 8.61 1.17 19.33
C ARG A 253 8.20 -0.29 19.35
N ALA A 254 8.56 -1.06 20.37
CA ALA A 254 8.17 -2.46 20.50
C ALA A 254 6.63 -2.63 20.55
N THR A 255 5.92 -1.72 21.20
CA THR A 255 4.45 -1.71 21.24
C THR A 255 3.86 -1.45 19.85
N LEU A 256 4.40 -0.49 19.11
CA LEU A 256 3.97 -0.17 17.74
C LEU A 256 4.27 -1.31 16.75
N GLU A 257 5.41 -1.99 16.89
CA GLU A 257 5.74 -3.18 16.10
C GLU A 257 4.72 -4.31 16.33
N GLY A 258 4.34 -4.55 17.60
CA GLY A 258 3.29 -5.50 17.93
C GLY A 258 1.90 -5.09 17.38
N ALA A 259 1.56 -3.81 17.46
CA ALA A 259 0.31 -3.27 16.89
C ALA A 259 0.30 -3.40 15.37
N MET A 260 1.42 -3.12 14.70
CA MET A 260 1.56 -3.26 13.25
C MET A 260 1.43 -4.72 12.81
N LYS A 261 2.04 -5.65 13.53
CA LYS A 261 1.89 -7.09 13.24
C LYS A 261 0.43 -7.52 13.21
N ASP A 262 -0.36 -7.11 14.22
CA ASP A 262 -1.77 -7.49 14.29
C ASP A 262 -2.62 -6.74 13.26
N ALA A 263 -2.29 -5.47 12.97
CA ALA A 263 -2.94 -4.71 11.91
C ALA A 263 -2.65 -5.29 10.51
N THR A 264 -1.43 -5.79 10.30
CA THR A 264 -1.04 -6.49 9.06
C THR A 264 -1.85 -7.76 8.88
N LYS A 265 -1.91 -8.59 9.94
CA LYS A 265 -2.74 -9.79 9.88
C LYS A 265 -4.20 -9.45 9.53
N TYR A 266 -4.77 -8.45 10.19
CA TYR A 266 -6.14 -8.02 9.91
C TYR A 266 -6.32 -7.54 8.46
N ALA A 267 -5.45 -6.65 7.96
CA ALA A 267 -5.54 -6.11 6.61
C ALA A 267 -5.47 -7.22 5.55
N ASN A 268 -4.53 -8.16 5.71
CA ASN A 268 -4.32 -9.26 4.77
C ASN A 268 -5.44 -10.30 4.85
N ASP A 269 -5.94 -10.63 6.05
CA ASP A 269 -7.07 -11.56 6.22
C ASP A 269 -8.35 -11.08 5.50
N ILE A 270 -8.59 -9.75 5.44
CA ILE A 270 -9.80 -9.21 4.81
C ILE A 270 -9.66 -8.92 3.32
N ALA A 271 -8.43 -8.83 2.78
CA ALA A 271 -8.19 -8.32 1.43
C ALA A 271 -8.94 -9.09 0.35
N LYS A 272 -8.87 -10.43 0.37
CA LYS A 272 -9.57 -11.27 -0.60
C LYS A 272 -11.08 -11.05 -0.58
N LYS A 273 -11.67 -11.13 0.62
CA LYS A 273 -13.13 -10.98 0.81
C LYS A 273 -13.61 -9.60 0.37
N GLU A 274 -12.88 -8.53 0.72
CA GLU A 274 -13.22 -7.17 0.33
C GLU A 274 -13.20 -6.98 -1.20
N ASN A 275 -12.29 -7.64 -1.91
CA ASN A 275 -12.28 -7.64 -3.37
C ASN A 275 -13.46 -8.41 -3.98
N GLU A 276 -13.82 -9.57 -3.41
CA GLU A 276 -14.99 -10.34 -3.83
C GLU A 276 -16.29 -9.56 -3.62
N GLU A 277 -16.46 -8.91 -2.46
CA GLU A 277 -17.60 -8.06 -2.15
C GLU A 277 -17.68 -6.83 -3.07
N ALA A 278 -16.54 -6.19 -3.34
CA ALA A 278 -16.47 -5.05 -4.24
C ALA A 278 -16.84 -5.45 -5.68
N LEU A 279 -16.35 -6.58 -6.18
CA LEU A 279 -16.72 -7.11 -7.50
C LEU A 279 -18.21 -7.41 -7.59
N ALA A 280 -18.79 -8.00 -6.54
CA ALA A 280 -20.24 -8.23 -6.46
C ALA A 280 -21.02 -6.90 -6.49
N ALA A 281 -20.54 -5.88 -5.78
CA ALA A 281 -21.14 -4.54 -5.78
C ALA A 281 -21.05 -3.85 -7.14
N VAL A 282 -19.91 -3.95 -7.84
CA VAL A 282 -19.76 -3.47 -9.22
C VAL A 282 -20.80 -4.14 -10.13
N LYS A 283 -20.92 -5.45 -10.06
CA LYS A 283 -21.90 -6.23 -10.84
C LYS A 283 -23.34 -5.79 -10.52
N ALA A 284 -23.67 -5.65 -9.24
CA ALA A 284 -25.00 -5.22 -8.80
C ALA A 284 -25.36 -3.79 -9.24
N SER A 285 -24.36 -2.91 -9.42
CA SER A 285 -24.59 -1.53 -9.86
C SER A 285 -25.17 -1.44 -11.29
N GLY A 286 -24.93 -2.47 -12.12
CA GLY A 286 -25.35 -2.50 -13.52
C GLY A 286 -24.68 -1.45 -14.44
N LYS A 287 -23.67 -0.72 -13.91
CA LYS A 287 -22.98 0.35 -14.67
C LYS A 287 -21.79 -0.14 -15.47
N THR A 288 -21.20 -1.26 -15.06
CA THR A 288 -20.00 -1.87 -15.67
C THR A 288 -20.28 -3.33 -16.00
N GLU A 289 -20.04 -3.73 -17.24
CA GLU A 289 -20.06 -5.13 -17.66
C GLU A 289 -18.80 -5.83 -17.19
N ILE A 290 -18.96 -6.96 -16.49
CA ILE A 290 -17.85 -7.81 -16.07
C ILE A 290 -17.56 -8.83 -17.17
N ILE A 291 -16.34 -8.83 -17.69
CA ILE A 291 -15.86 -9.79 -18.67
C ILE A 291 -14.98 -10.84 -17.97
N THR A 292 -15.44 -12.08 -17.95
CA THR A 292 -14.63 -13.21 -17.52
C THR A 292 -13.95 -13.81 -18.73
N LEU A 293 -12.63 -13.91 -18.69
CA LEU A 293 -11.83 -14.50 -19.76
C LEU A 293 -11.92 -16.03 -19.71
N THR A 294 -12.02 -16.65 -20.89
CA THR A 294 -11.80 -18.09 -21.02
C THR A 294 -10.33 -18.44 -20.73
N PRO A 295 -10.01 -19.70 -20.40
CA PRO A 295 -8.62 -20.13 -20.23
C PRO A 295 -7.72 -19.80 -21.43
N GLN A 296 -8.25 -19.92 -22.65
CA GLN A 296 -7.53 -19.61 -23.89
C GLN A 296 -7.26 -18.10 -24.02
N GLU A 297 -8.25 -17.25 -23.72
CA GLU A 297 -8.08 -15.81 -23.71
C GLU A 297 -7.04 -15.40 -22.64
N LYS A 298 -7.13 -15.94 -21.41
CA LYS A 298 -6.17 -15.66 -20.33
C LYS A 298 -4.75 -16.10 -20.70
N ALA A 299 -4.60 -17.26 -21.36
CA ALA A 299 -3.31 -17.72 -21.86
C ALA A 299 -2.70 -16.78 -22.91
N ALA A 300 -3.53 -16.18 -23.78
CA ALA A 300 -3.08 -15.20 -24.76
C ALA A 300 -2.54 -13.92 -24.08
N TRP A 301 -3.21 -13.42 -23.04
CA TRP A 301 -2.74 -12.30 -22.22
C TRP A 301 -1.39 -12.63 -21.57
N LYS A 302 -1.30 -13.78 -20.88
CA LYS A 302 -0.08 -14.22 -20.19
C LYS A 302 1.10 -14.33 -21.17
N LYS A 303 0.88 -14.90 -22.36
CA LYS A 303 1.92 -15.07 -23.38
C LYS A 303 2.56 -13.75 -23.82
N VAL A 304 1.78 -12.68 -23.96
CA VAL A 304 2.29 -11.35 -24.34
C VAL A 304 3.00 -10.70 -23.17
N ALA A 305 2.39 -10.74 -21.97
CA ALA A 305 2.87 -10.05 -20.80
C ALA A 305 4.19 -10.59 -20.25
N VAL A 306 4.39 -11.91 -20.28
CA VAL A 306 5.58 -12.56 -19.67
C VAL A 306 6.89 -12.14 -20.34
N ALA A 307 6.88 -11.69 -21.60
CA ALA A 307 8.09 -11.13 -22.23
C ALA A 307 8.70 -9.95 -21.45
N VAL A 308 7.88 -9.19 -20.73
CA VAL A 308 8.29 -8.04 -19.89
C VAL A 308 9.25 -8.45 -18.76
N HIS A 309 9.18 -9.69 -18.28
CA HIS A 309 10.08 -10.21 -17.26
C HIS A 309 11.55 -10.11 -17.69
N LYS A 310 11.85 -10.64 -18.88
CA LYS A 310 13.21 -10.61 -19.45
C LYS A 310 13.70 -9.20 -19.73
N GLU A 311 12.84 -8.32 -20.20
CA GLU A 311 13.17 -6.93 -20.49
C GLU A 311 13.59 -6.15 -19.24
N ASN A 312 13.13 -6.58 -18.07
CA ASN A 312 13.40 -5.92 -16.79
C ASN A 312 14.47 -6.61 -15.93
N GLU A 313 15.12 -7.69 -16.40
CA GLU A 313 16.18 -8.41 -15.66
C GLU A 313 17.31 -7.47 -15.22
N SER A 314 17.79 -6.60 -16.11
CA SER A 314 18.87 -5.65 -15.78
C SER A 314 18.43 -4.55 -14.81
N ARG A 315 17.16 -4.25 -14.77
CA ARG A 315 16.58 -3.21 -13.92
C ARG A 315 16.30 -3.68 -12.50
N ILE A 316 15.69 -4.85 -12.37
CA ILE A 316 15.27 -5.45 -11.10
C ILE A 316 16.42 -6.22 -10.46
N GLY A 317 17.21 -6.90 -11.27
CA GLY A 317 18.19 -7.90 -10.88
C GLY A 317 17.70 -9.30 -11.23
N LYS A 318 18.45 -9.98 -12.08
CA LYS A 318 18.12 -11.32 -12.54
C LYS A 318 18.02 -12.32 -11.37
N ASP A 319 18.93 -12.22 -10.40
CA ASP A 319 18.95 -13.02 -9.20
C ASP A 319 17.68 -12.90 -8.34
N ILE A 320 17.15 -11.68 -8.23
CA ILE A 320 15.89 -11.41 -7.51
C ILE A 320 14.71 -12.08 -8.25
N ILE A 321 14.63 -11.89 -9.56
CA ILE A 321 13.55 -12.47 -10.39
C ILE A 321 13.59 -14.00 -10.31
N GLU A 322 14.77 -14.61 -10.50
CA GLU A 322 14.93 -16.07 -10.42
C GLU A 322 14.61 -16.62 -9.02
N THR A 323 14.93 -15.86 -7.96
CA THR A 323 14.56 -16.24 -6.60
C THR A 323 13.04 -16.24 -6.43
N VAL A 324 12.35 -15.18 -6.90
CA VAL A 324 10.89 -15.15 -6.84
C VAL A 324 10.27 -16.27 -7.67
N TYR A 325 10.76 -16.57 -8.87
CA TYR A 325 10.31 -17.72 -9.66
C TYR A 325 10.41 -19.03 -8.89
N LYS A 326 11.54 -19.23 -8.17
CA LYS A 326 11.72 -20.43 -7.36
C LYS A 326 10.74 -20.50 -6.19
N GLU A 327 10.46 -19.36 -5.55
CA GLU A 327 9.54 -19.27 -4.40
C GLU A 327 8.08 -19.45 -4.81
N THR A 328 7.67 -18.91 -5.95
CA THR A 328 6.30 -19.00 -6.47
C THR A 328 6.05 -20.23 -7.34
N GLY A 329 7.12 -20.89 -7.84
CA GLY A 329 6.99 -21.94 -8.84
C GLY A 329 6.68 -21.44 -10.25
N PHE A 330 6.76 -20.11 -10.45
CA PHE A 330 6.53 -19.51 -11.77
C PHE A 330 7.51 -20.07 -12.82
N LYS A 331 6.97 -20.33 -14.02
CA LYS A 331 7.73 -20.75 -15.19
C LYS A 331 7.49 -19.76 -16.30
N PRO A 332 8.55 -18.99 -16.72
CA PRO A 332 8.44 -17.99 -17.79
C PRO A 332 8.14 -18.56 -19.16
#